data_c27c627c57818734778f62194d29778f
#
_entry.id   c27c627c57818734778f62194d29778f
#
_cell.length_a   1.000
_cell.length_b   1.000
_cell.length_c   1.000
_cell.angle_alpha   90.00
_cell.angle_beta   90.00
_cell.angle_gamma   90.00
#
_symmetry.space_group_name_H-M   'P 1'
#
loop_
_entity.id
_entity.type
_entity.pdbx_description
1 polymer ?
#
loop_
_entity_poly.entity_id
_entity_poly.type
_entity_poly.pdbx_seq_one_letter_code
_entity_poly.pdbx_strand_id
1 'polypeptide(L)'
;MAELRFSMESHGASVVVSVHGELDIVSSQRFDDYLSEAAARSDRVILDMSGVDFMDTTALAVIVGHWRRQVAADGLFLLAGARYRYVKALWITGLADRLPMYDTVDEALAAARPPGPEPGAEAANGRDARMSGEPEATAG
;
A
#
# COMPACT_ATOMS: atom_id res chain seq x y z
N MET A 1 14.42 24.14 -6.02
CA MET A 1 13.68 23.50 -4.93
C MET A 1 12.48 22.76 -5.50
N ALA A 2 12.35 21.48 -5.19
CA ALA A 2 11.27 20.69 -5.72
C ALA A 2 9.95 21.07 -5.04
N GLU A 3 8.93 21.27 -5.84
CA GLU A 3 7.61 21.57 -5.32
C GLU A 3 6.95 20.30 -4.83
N LEU A 4 6.42 20.31 -3.61
CA LEU A 4 5.75 19.16 -3.05
C LEU A 4 4.34 19.03 -3.65
N ARG A 5 4.04 17.86 -4.20
CA ARG A 5 2.73 17.59 -4.81
C ARG A 5 2.21 16.26 -4.35
N PHE A 6 0.92 16.21 -4.12
CA PHE A 6 0.21 14.97 -3.77
C PHE A 6 -0.87 14.69 -4.80
N SER A 7 -1.14 13.41 -5.03
CA SER A 7 -2.32 13.01 -5.79
C SER A 7 -2.92 11.76 -5.16
N MET A 8 -4.20 11.53 -5.40
CA MET A 8 -4.92 10.40 -4.83
C MET A 8 -5.84 9.83 -5.89
N GLU A 9 -5.74 8.53 -6.14
CA GLU A 9 -6.56 7.85 -7.14
C GLU A 9 -7.13 6.56 -6.57
N SER A 10 -8.37 6.29 -6.92
CA SER A 10 -9.01 5.02 -6.56
C SER A 10 -8.76 3.99 -7.64
N HIS A 11 -8.37 2.78 -7.21
CA HIS A 11 -8.14 1.63 -8.10
C HIS A 11 -8.86 0.44 -7.48
N GLY A 12 -10.11 0.22 -7.89
CA GLY A 12 -10.94 -0.82 -7.28
C GLY A 12 -11.16 -0.53 -5.81
N ALA A 13 -10.82 -1.46 -4.95
CA ALA A 13 -10.96 -1.31 -3.51
C ALA A 13 -9.81 -0.54 -2.86
N SER A 14 -8.77 -0.21 -3.62
CA SER A 14 -7.56 0.44 -3.09
C SER A 14 -7.52 1.91 -3.46
N VAL A 15 -6.79 2.69 -2.65
CA VAL A 15 -6.49 4.09 -2.95
C VAL A 15 -4.99 4.24 -3.04
N VAL A 16 -4.51 4.85 -4.12
CA VAL A 16 -3.09 5.13 -4.32
C VAL A 16 -2.85 6.60 -4.05
N VAL A 17 -1.97 6.88 -3.10
CA VAL A 17 -1.49 8.23 -2.80
C VAL A 17 -0.10 8.35 -3.40
N SER A 18 0.08 9.29 -4.32
CA SER A 18 1.39 9.56 -4.93
C SER A 18 1.95 10.86 -4.39
N VAL A 19 3.24 10.86 -4.07
CA VAL A 19 3.93 12.01 -3.52
C VAL A 19 5.11 12.34 -4.41
N HIS A 20 5.27 13.62 -4.76
CA HIS A 20 6.39 14.10 -5.55
C HIS A 20 7.03 15.28 -4.81
N GLY A 21 8.34 15.22 -4.62
CA GLY A 21 9.08 16.30 -4.01
C GLY A 21 9.71 15.90 -2.69
N GLU A 22 9.77 16.84 -1.75
CA GLU A 22 10.47 16.66 -0.50
C GLU A 22 9.49 16.59 0.66
N LEU A 23 9.65 15.56 1.49
CA LEU A 23 8.86 15.36 2.70
C LEU A 23 9.74 15.68 3.91
N ASP A 24 9.41 16.74 4.64
CA ASP A 24 10.17 17.16 5.79
C ASP A 24 9.24 17.63 6.92
N ILE A 25 9.84 18.16 7.99
CA ILE A 25 9.06 18.59 9.14
C ILE A 25 8.04 19.67 8.80
N VAL A 26 8.35 20.50 7.80
CA VAL A 26 7.44 21.59 7.40
C VAL A 26 6.20 21.04 6.68
N SER A 27 6.38 20.02 5.87
CA SER A 27 5.31 19.43 5.08
C SER A 27 4.63 18.24 5.75
N SER A 28 5.11 17.81 6.93
CA SER A 28 4.65 16.59 7.56
C SER A 28 3.15 16.62 7.90
N GLN A 29 2.62 17.79 8.29
CA GLN A 29 1.20 17.90 8.62
C GLN A 29 0.32 17.71 7.37
N ARG A 30 0.71 18.31 6.25
CA ARG A 30 -0.01 18.14 4.99
C ARG A 30 0.01 16.67 4.56
N PHE A 31 1.16 16.04 4.73
CA PHE A 31 1.33 14.63 4.39
C PHE A 31 0.43 13.76 5.27
N ASP A 32 0.43 14.01 6.57
CA ASP A 32 -0.41 13.28 7.51
C ASP A 32 -1.89 13.45 7.17
N ASP A 33 -2.34 14.68 6.89
CA ASP A 33 -3.72 14.95 6.53
C ASP A 33 -4.13 14.22 5.26
N TYR A 34 -3.23 14.17 4.28
CA TYR A 34 -3.52 13.51 3.01
C TYR A 34 -3.66 12.00 3.19
N LEU A 35 -2.78 11.40 3.98
CA LEU A 35 -2.88 9.97 4.28
C LEU A 35 -4.12 9.66 5.12
N SER A 36 -4.51 10.55 6.02
CA SER A 36 -5.74 10.38 6.80
C SER A 36 -6.97 10.39 5.90
N GLU A 37 -6.98 11.24 4.89
CA GLU A 37 -8.08 11.27 3.94
C GLU A 37 -8.12 9.98 3.12
N ALA A 38 -6.96 9.46 2.71
CA ALA A 38 -6.91 8.20 2.00
C ALA A 38 -7.46 7.05 2.85
N ALA A 39 -7.08 7.02 4.12
CA ALA A 39 -7.56 5.99 5.05
C ALA A 39 -9.07 6.07 5.27
N ALA A 40 -9.65 7.27 5.19
CA ALA A 40 -11.09 7.44 5.30
C ALA A 40 -11.82 6.93 4.06
N ARG A 41 -11.14 6.86 2.91
CA ARG A 41 -11.74 6.40 1.67
C ARG A 41 -11.64 4.89 1.48
N SER A 42 -10.61 4.26 2.05
CA SER A 42 -10.37 2.85 1.82
C SER A 42 -9.54 2.27 2.96
N ASP A 43 -9.79 1.00 3.27
CA ASP A 43 -8.94 0.25 4.19
C ASP A 43 -7.71 -0.33 3.50
N ARG A 44 -7.50 -0.03 2.20
CA ARG A 44 -6.36 -0.48 1.42
C ARG A 44 -5.69 0.72 0.78
N VAL A 45 -4.60 1.16 1.41
CA VAL A 45 -3.88 2.37 0.99
C VAL A 45 -2.50 1.97 0.49
N ILE A 46 -2.15 2.48 -0.68
CA ILE A 46 -0.83 2.31 -1.27
C ILE A 46 -0.19 3.69 -1.36
N LEU A 47 1.00 3.82 -0.80
CA LEU A 47 1.77 5.05 -0.87
C LEU A 47 2.85 4.90 -1.92
N ASP A 48 2.72 5.64 -3.03
CA ASP A 48 3.70 5.64 -4.11
C ASP A 48 4.75 6.69 -3.81
N MET A 49 5.95 6.23 -3.52
CA MET A 49 7.08 7.08 -3.15
C MET A 49 8.08 7.27 -4.27
N SER A 50 7.77 6.83 -5.48
CA SER A 50 8.72 6.90 -6.59
C SER A 50 9.11 8.34 -6.94
N GLY A 51 8.25 9.31 -6.65
CA GLY A 51 8.54 10.73 -6.91
C GLY A 51 9.14 11.47 -5.72
N VAL A 52 9.43 10.79 -4.61
CA VAL A 52 10.00 11.43 -3.42
C VAL A 52 11.50 11.63 -3.62
N ASP A 53 11.93 12.90 -3.58
CA ASP A 53 13.34 13.25 -3.73
C ASP A 53 14.09 13.25 -2.41
N PHE A 54 13.39 13.55 -1.33
CA PHE A 54 13.96 13.62 0.00
C PHE A 54 12.89 13.32 1.04
N MET A 55 13.28 12.62 2.11
CA MET A 55 12.38 12.33 3.22
C MET A 55 13.20 12.33 4.50
N ASP A 56 12.72 13.05 5.51
CA ASP A 56 13.37 13.06 6.81
C ASP A 56 12.65 12.10 7.78
N THR A 57 13.17 12.05 9.02
CA THR A 57 12.61 11.12 10.02
C THR A 57 11.19 11.51 10.45
N THR A 58 10.82 12.78 10.33
CA THR A 58 9.46 13.19 10.66
C THR A 58 8.46 12.55 9.69
N ALA A 59 8.78 12.60 8.40
CA ALA A 59 7.92 11.96 7.38
C ALA A 59 7.89 10.45 7.57
N LEU A 60 9.02 9.84 7.92
CA LEU A 60 9.07 8.42 8.19
C LEU A 60 8.15 8.04 9.35
N ALA A 61 8.12 8.86 10.40
CA ALA A 61 7.24 8.63 11.54
C ALA A 61 5.77 8.69 11.15
N VAL A 62 5.41 9.61 10.24
CA VAL A 62 4.04 9.71 9.72
C VAL A 62 3.67 8.42 9.00
N ILE A 63 4.54 7.90 8.14
CA ILE A 63 4.31 6.66 7.41
C ILE A 63 4.08 5.50 8.38
N VAL A 64 4.95 5.35 9.36
CA VAL A 64 4.86 4.27 10.35
C VAL A 64 3.57 4.36 11.14
N GLY A 65 3.18 5.57 11.54
CA GLY A 65 1.94 5.79 12.28
C GLY A 65 0.72 5.37 11.49
N HIS A 66 0.66 5.72 10.22
CA HIS A 66 -0.47 5.34 9.36
C HIS A 66 -0.51 3.83 9.11
N TRP A 67 0.67 3.23 8.88
CA TRP A 67 0.75 1.78 8.72
C TRP A 67 0.19 1.06 9.96
N ARG A 68 0.60 1.48 11.14
CA ARG A 68 0.16 0.84 12.38
C ARG A 68 -1.34 0.95 12.58
N ARG A 69 -1.90 2.13 12.31
CA ARG A 69 -3.34 2.35 12.46
C ARG A 69 -4.14 1.53 11.47
N GLN A 70 -3.63 1.43 10.24
CA GLN A 70 -4.31 0.67 9.20
C GLN A 70 -4.34 -0.82 9.54
N VAL A 71 -3.20 -1.35 9.99
CA VAL A 71 -3.10 -2.77 10.38
C VAL A 71 -3.97 -3.05 11.59
N ALA A 72 -4.02 -2.14 12.56
CA ALA A 72 -4.85 -2.30 13.75
C ALA A 72 -6.33 -2.34 13.41
N ALA A 73 -6.72 -1.73 12.28
CA ALA A 73 -8.10 -1.73 11.79
C ALA A 73 -8.34 -2.84 10.76
N ASP A 74 -7.46 -3.82 10.68
CA ASP A 74 -7.51 -4.94 9.72
C ASP A 74 -7.41 -4.49 8.27
N GLY A 75 -6.83 -3.32 8.02
CA GLY A 75 -6.59 -2.83 6.68
C GLY A 75 -5.18 -3.11 6.20
N LEU A 76 -4.84 -2.55 5.04
CA LEU A 76 -3.53 -2.67 4.44
C LEU A 76 -2.94 -1.29 4.17
N PHE A 77 -1.64 -1.17 4.40
CA PHE A 77 -0.88 0.02 4.06
C PHE A 77 0.43 -0.45 3.44
N LEU A 78 0.59 -0.19 2.14
CA LEU A 78 1.72 -0.70 1.37
C LEU A 78 2.52 0.45 0.80
N LEU A 79 3.85 0.27 0.71
CA LEU A 79 4.73 1.23 0.04
C LEU A 79 5.09 0.72 -1.34
N ALA A 80 5.19 1.64 -2.29
CA ALA A 80 5.63 1.32 -3.65
C ALA A 80 6.69 2.31 -4.07
N GLY A 81 7.72 1.83 -4.74
CA GLY A 81 8.75 2.68 -5.35
C GLY A 81 9.66 3.41 -4.38
N ALA A 82 9.77 2.94 -3.15
CA ALA A 82 10.64 3.59 -2.16
C ALA A 82 12.11 3.44 -2.56
N ARG A 83 12.87 4.53 -2.44
CA ARG A 83 14.29 4.51 -2.78
C ARG A 83 15.07 3.73 -1.72
N TYR A 84 16.16 3.12 -2.15
CA TYR A 84 16.99 2.27 -1.30
C TYR A 84 17.37 2.93 0.02
N ARG A 85 17.77 4.19 0.01
CA ARG A 85 18.24 4.86 1.22
C ARG A 85 17.13 4.99 2.27
N TYR A 86 15.87 5.07 1.86
CA TYR A 86 14.74 5.11 2.79
C TYR A 86 14.38 3.71 3.28
N VAL A 87 14.48 2.74 2.40
CA VAL A 87 14.34 1.32 2.78
C VAL A 87 15.40 0.95 3.81
N LYS A 88 16.64 1.44 3.62
CA LYS A 88 17.72 1.18 4.56
C LYS A 88 17.40 1.74 5.95
N ALA A 89 16.82 2.94 6.02
CA ALA A 89 16.41 3.53 7.30
C ALA A 89 15.39 2.65 8.01
N LEU A 90 14.44 2.09 7.27
CA LEU A 90 13.45 1.16 7.80
C LEU A 90 14.11 -0.13 8.31
N TRP A 91 15.12 -0.60 7.61
CA TRP A 91 15.87 -1.79 8.03
C TRP A 91 16.58 -1.56 9.37
N ILE A 92 17.24 -0.42 9.51
CA ILE A 92 17.98 -0.09 10.72
C ILE A 92 17.04 -0.03 11.93
N THR A 93 15.82 0.44 11.73
CA THR A 93 14.83 0.54 12.82
C THR A 93 14.06 -0.76 13.05
N GLY A 94 14.29 -1.79 12.23
CA GLY A 94 13.59 -3.06 12.34
C GLY A 94 12.18 -3.06 11.75
N LEU A 95 11.79 -1.99 11.08
CA LEU A 95 10.43 -1.87 10.54
C LEU A 95 10.29 -2.51 9.16
N ALA A 96 11.40 -2.70 8.45
CA ALA A 96 11.36 -3.23 7.08
C ALA A 96 10.77 -4.64 7.02
N ASP A 97 10.92 -5.42 8.08
CA ASP A 97 10.41 -6.79 8.11
C ASP A 97 8.89 -6.85 8.19
N ARG A 98 8.26 -5.77 8.57
CA ARG A 98 6.81 -5.72 8.81
C ARG A 98 6.06 -4.88 7.80
N LEU A 99 6.63 -3.76 7.41
CA LEU A 99 5.99 -2.82 6.49
C LEU A 99 6.13 -3.35 5.06
N PRO A 100 5.03 -3.74 4.41
CA PRO A 100 5.13 -4.31 3.06
C PRO A 100 5.60 -3.27 2.06
N MET A 101 6.58 -3.63 1.25
CA MET A 101 7.18 -2.75 0.26
C MET A 101 7.26 -3.46 -1.09
N TYR A 102 6.94 -2.72 -2.14
CA TYR A 102 6.92 -3.23 -3.51
C TYR A 102 7.68 -2.27 -4.42
N ASP A 103 8.23 -2.78 -5.52
CA ASP A 103 8.99 -1.96 -6.44
C ASP A 103 8.09 -1.02 -7.23
N THR A 104 6.87 -1.44 -7.53
CA THR A 104 5.95 -0.67 -8.36
C THR A 104 4.56 -0.61 -7.75
N VAL A 105 3.79 0.39 -8.18
CA VAL A 105 2.38 0.52 -7.79
C VAL A 105 1.58 -0.68 -8.28
N ASP A 106 1.86 -1.18 -9.48
CA ASP A 106 1.13 -2.33 -10.03
C ASP A 106 1.30 -3.56 -9.15
N GLU A 107 2.52 -3.80 -8.66
CA GLU A 107 2.79 -4.92 -7.76
C GLU A 107 2.06 -4.75 -6.44
N ALA A 108 2.07 -3.53 -5.90
CA ALA A 108 1.37 -3.25 -4.65
C ALA A 108 -0.15 -3.41 -4.82
N LEU A 109 -0.70 -2.95 -5.94
CA LEU A 109 -2.13 -3.10 -6.22
C LEU A 109 -2.52 -4.57 -6.31
N ALA A 110 -1.68 -5.39 -6.94
CA ALA A 110 -1.94 -6.83 -7.04
C ALA A 110 -1.97 -7.48 -5.65
N ALA A 111 -1.02 -7.09 -4.79
CA ALA A 111 -0.94 -7.60 -3.42
C ALA A 111 -2.11 -7.13 -2.56
N ALA A 112 -2.62 -5.92 -2.80
CA ALA A 112 -3.72 -5.34 -2.01
C ALA A 112 -5.09 -5.80 -2.49
N ARG A 113 -5.17 -6.50 -3.63
CA ARG A 113 -6.46 -6.92 -4.18
C ARG A 113 -7.20 -7.79 -3.17
N PRO A 114 -8.47 -7.49 -2.89
CA PRO A 114 -9.22 -8.36 -1.98
C PRO A 114 -9.36 -9.76 -2.57
N PRO A 115 -9.43 -10.80 -1.72
CA PRO A 115 -9.67 -12.15 -2.23
C PRO A 115 -11.01 -12.15 -2.95
N GLY A 116 -10.98 -12.50 -4.22
CA GLY A 116 -12.17 -12.58 -5.04
C GLY A 116 -12.87 -13.91 -4.86
N PRO A 117 -14.04 -14.08 -5.51
CA PRO A 117 -14.65 -15.40 -5.55
C PRO A 117 -13.67 -16.35 -6.20
N GLU A 118 -13.63 -17.58 -5.70
CA GLU A 118 -12.72 -18.57 -6.26
C GLU A 118 -13.06 -18.80 -7.73
N PRO A 119 -12.05 -18.80 -8.56
CA PRO A 119 -12.29 -19.12 -9.96
C PRO A 119 -12.90 -20.50 -10.02
N GLY A 120 -13.67 -20.55 -9.99
CA GLY A 120 -14.20 -21.61 -9.74
C GLY A 120 -14.95 -21.36 -8.85
N ALA A 121 -14.74 -21.19 -8.44
CA ALA A 121 -15.37 -20.85 -7.96
C ALA A 121 -15.87 -20.01 -8.42
N GLU A 122 -15.57 -19.99 -8.64
CA GLU A 122 -16.07 -19.34 -9.06
C GLU A 122 -15.99 -19.05 -9.49
N ALA A 123 -15.82 -19.75 -9.83
CA ALA A 123 -15.98 -19.59 -10.15
C ALA A 123 -15.83 -19.88 -10.14
N ALA A 124 -15.79 -21.01 -10.25
CA ALA A 124 -16.02 -21.24 -10.10
C ALA A 124 -15.90 -21.35 -10.04
N ASN A 125 -16.03 -22.10 -10.15
CA ASN A 125 -16.32 -22.28 -10.20
C ASN A 125 -16.00 -22.52 -10.25
N GLY A 126 -15.48 -23.10 -10.44
CA GLY A 126 -15.67 -23.15 -10.39
C GLY A 126 -15.04 -23.84 -10.21
N ARG A 127 -14.90 -24.18 -10.40
CA ARG A 127 -14.76 -24.71 -10.37
C ARG A 127 -14.58 -24.86 -10.19
N ASP A 128 -14.23 -25.18 -10.24
CA ASP A 128 -14.46 -25.43 -10.16
C ASP A 128 -14.21 -25.81 -9.85
N ALA A 129 -13.80 -26.05 -9.94
CA ALA A 129 -14.08 -26.16 -9.66
C ALA A 129 -13.65 -26.96 -9.28
N ARG A 130 -13.20 -26.84 -9.32
CA ARG A 130 -13.18 -27.32 -9.11
C ARG A 130 -12.92 -27.67 -8.73
N MET A 131 -12.48 -27.90 -8.85
CA MET A 131 -12.74 -28.10 -8.70
C MET A 131 -12.75 -28.30 -8.38
N SER A 132 -12.09 -28.62 -8.52
CA SER A 132 -12.51 -28.72 -8.48
C SER A 132 -12.46 -29.09 -8.16
N GLY A 133 -11.67 -29.38 -8.38
CA GLY A 133 -12.25 -29.34 -8.22
C GLY A 133 -11.91 -29.83 -7.91
N GLU A 134 -11.70 -29.54 -8.14
CA GLU A 134 -11.98 -29.70 -8.18
C GLU A 134 -12.03 -29.90 -8.01
N PRO A 135 -11.65 -30.75 -8.15
CA PRO A 135 -12.14 -30.85 -8.19
C PRO A 135 -12.04 -31.20 -7.97
N GLU A 136 -11.51 -30.38 -8.10
CA GLU A 136 -11.96 -30.25 -8.15
C GLU A 136 -12.09 -30.23 -7.91
N ALA A 137 -11.42 -31.17 -7.75
CA ALA A 137 -12.07 -30.97 -7.82
C ALA A 137 -12.10 -30.95 -7.60
N THR A 138 -11.76 -30.80 -7.72
CA THR A 138 -12.36 -30.43 -7.88
C THR A 138 -12.56 -30.18 -7.60
N ALA A 139 -12.10 -30.48 -7.30
CA ALA A 139 -12.90 -29.95 -7.33
C ALA A 139 -13.13 -29.63 -6.94
N GLY A 140 -12.60 -29.65 -6.93
CA GLY A 140 -13.33 -28.82 -6.81
C GLY A 140 -13.41 -28.87 -6.46
#